data_fa3e13977e57eeea2dfa27cfe78a90f1
#
_entry.id   fa3e13977e57eeea2dfa27cfe78a90f1
#
_cell.length_a   1.000
_cell.length_b   1.000
_cell.length_c   1.000
_cell.angle_alpha   90.00
_cell.angle_beta   90.00
_cell.angle_gamma   90.00
#
_symmetry.space_group_name_H-M   'P 1'
#
loop_
_entity.id
_entity.type
_entity.pdbx_description
1 polymer ?
#
loop_
_entity_poly.entity_id
_entity_poly.type
_entity_poly.pdbx_seq_one_letter_code
_entity_poly.pdbx_strand_id
1 'polypeptide(L)'
;MAPPVKGDQASGDELVFLPLGGSGEIGMNFNAYGFGPADDRQWIIVDCGVLFGREGHTPGVDLIMPDIRYLAEQRENVLAIVATHAHEDHIGAIAPLWPSLRCPIYATPFTARLITGKLDEAGLDSKVKVKEVPVGGSLTLGPFTLDFISITHSILEPNLLAIRTPLGVVAHTGDWKIDPDPILGEQTDTAALEKLGDEGVLALVCDSTNALVPGTSGSEASVRDTLIELVGTLKGRVAVTGFASNVARLDTVARAAKAHGRKIALVGRSMQKMVQAARETGYLKDFPPVLDEAEAADLPSHKALYMCTGSQGEPRAALARIADNSHPNVSLSDGDTVIFSSRVIPSNELAIFEMQNKLAARGVEVLTVEDHHVHVSGHPCRDELAQMYRWIRPRLALPVHGEIRHQVAHAKLARALQVPQAFVPENGQLFRLAPGRPELIDEVPAGRVHMDGRVLVAEGEGLAKDRRAMAFAGLLVVSLVVDHKGRIAAPPTVLGEGMPEPVEEAVLKAVEETLDGNKRSDPDDLAENVRRAARRAAQDAWGKKPITRVLVSEL
;
A
#
# COMPACT_ATOMS: atom_id res chain seq x y z
N MET A 1 22.03 -30.49 -29.88
CA MET A 1 22.70 -30.85 -28.62
C MET A 1 23.85 -29.88 -28.43
N ALA A 2 23.67 -28.87 -27.59
CA ALA A 2 24.75 -27.99 -27.18
C ALA A 2 25.61 -28.71 -26.11
N PRO A 3 26.95 -28.52 -26.08
CA PRO A 3 27.81 -29.20 -25.12
C PRO A 3 27.53 -28.73 -23.71
N PRO A 4 27.72 -29.60 -22.70
CA PRO A 4 27.55 -29.21 -21.30
C PRO A 4 28.65 -28.21 -20.94
N VAL A 5 28.24 -27.08 -20.39
CA VAL A 5 29.15 -26.13 -19.73
C VAL A 5 29.76 -26.86 -18.53
N LYS A 6 31.08 -26.99 -18.54
CA LYS A 6 31.84 -27.48 -17.39
C LYS A 6 31.64 -26.51 -16.23
N GLY A 7 30.87 -26.90 -15.25
CA GLY A 7 30.75 -26.20 -13.99
C GLY A 7 32.04 -26.38 -13.19
N ASP A 8 32.70 -25.30 -12.84
CA ASP A 8 33.66 -25.27 -11.75
C ASP A 8 32.89 -25.59 -10.44
N GLN A 9 33.18 -26.72 -9.87
CA GLN A 9 32.83 -27.04 -8.48
C GLN A 9 33.77 -26.22 -7.60
N ALA A 10 33.23 -25.22 -6.89
CA ALA A 10 33.64 -24.80 -5.54
C ALA A 10 33.33 -23.33 -5.25
N SER A 11 32.09 -22.99 -5.16
CA SER A 11 31.63 -22.05 -4.13
C SER A 11 30.29 -22.60 -3.67
N GLY A 12 30.08 -22.70 -2.38
CA GLY A 12 28.76 -22.99 -1.81
C GLY A 12 27.76 -21.83 -2.03
N ASP A 13 28.00 -21.00 -3.05
CA ASP A 13 27.18 -19.83 -3.36
C ASP A 13 25.85 -20.24 -3.94
N GLU A 14 24.81 -19.65 -3.43
CA GLU A 14 23.44 -19.76 -3.89
C GLU A 14 22.88 -18.39 -4.27
N LEU A 15 22.01 -18.35 -5.27
CA LEU A 15 21.11 -17.23 -5.52
C LEU A 15 19.74 -17.59 -4.97
N VAL A 16 19.25 -16.79 -4.04
CA VAL A 16 17.95 -17.04 -3.39
C VAL A 16 17.01 -15.85 -3.56
N PHE A 17 15.70 -16.15 -3.49
CA PHE A 17 14.61 -15.17 -3.48
C PHE A 17 13.78 -15.33 -2.20
N LEU A 18 13.50 -14.22 -1.51
CA LEU A 18 12.74 -14.17 -0.27
C LEU A 18 11.73 -13.02 -0.32
N PRO A 19 10.45 -13.28 -0.59
CA PRO A 19 9.42 -12.27 -0.38
C PRO A 19 9.09 -12.16 1.12
N LEU A 20 9.05 -10.96 1.66
CA LEU A 20 8.55 -10.67 3.01
C LEU A 20 7.25 -9.86 2.97
N GLY A 21 6.87 -9.37 1.80
CA GLY A 21 5.63 -8.67 1.50
C GLY A 21 5.31 -8.70 0.01
N GLY A 22 4.03 -8.52 -0.36
CA GLY A 22 3.58 -8.53 -1.74
C GLY A 22 3.26 -9.91 -2.32
N SER A 23 3.38 -10.98 -1.54
CA SER A 23 2.95 -12.33 -1.94
C SER A 23 1.69 -12.73 -1.19
N GLY A 24 0.63 -13.11 -1.92
CA GLY A 24 -0.69 -13.38 -1.37
C GLY A 24 -1.52 -12.13 -1.07
N GLU A 25 -1.01 -10.95 -1.43
CA GLU A 25 -1.63 -9.64 -1.21
C GLU A 25 -1.22 -8.65 -2.31
N ILE A 26 -2.00 -7.56 -2.46
CA ILE A 26 -1.68 -6.43 -3.33
C ILE A 26 -1.17 -5.31 -2.43
N GLY A 27 0.10 -4.92 -2.60
CA GLY A 27 0.77 -3.91 -1.80
C GLY A 27 1.76 -4.48 -0.79
N MET A 28 2.36 -3.63 0.05
CA MET A 28 3.39 -3.99 1.02
C MET A 28 4.57 -4.75 0.38
N ASN A 29 4.97 -4.34 -0.84
CA ASN A 29 6.00 -5.03 -1.59
C ASN A 29 7.34 -4.98 -0.88
N PHE A 30 7.94 -6.15 -0.67
CA PHE A 30 9.25 -6.30 -0.06
C PHE A 30 9.87 -7.62 -0.52
N ASN A 31 10.76 -7.55 -1.50
CA ASN A 31 11.35 -8.71 -2.14
C ASN A 31 12.87 -8.69 -1.96
N ALA A 32 13.44 -9.69 -1.28
CA ALA A 32 14.87 -9.76 -1.07
C ALA A 32 15.53 -10.80 -1.98
N TYR A 33 16.71 -10.49 -2.45
CA TYR A 33 17.58 -11.39 -3.21
C TYR A 33 18.89 -11.57 -2.46
N GLY A 34 19.25 -12.82 -2.17
CA GLY A 34 20.47 -13.18 -1.48
C GLY A 34 21.44 -13.90 -2.41
N PHE A 35 22.72 -13.59 -2.30
CA PHE A 35 23.79 -14.28 -3.02
C PHE A 35 24.95 -14.61 -2.08
N GLY A 36 25.45 -15.82 -2.14
CA GLY A 36 26.57 -16.33 -1.35
C GLY A 36 26.25 -17.65 -0.65
N PRO A 37 27.16 -18.14 0.20
CA PRO A 37 26.94 -19.33 1.01
C PRO A 37 25.80 -19.12 2.00
N ALA A 38 25.15 -20.19 2.42
CA ALA A 38 23.91 -20.16 3.21
C ALA A 38 24.00 -19.36 4.51
N ASP A 39 25.16 -19.32 5.12
CA ASP A 39 25.47 -18.64 6.39
C ASP A 39 26.07 -17.22 6.22
N ASP A 40 26.39 -16.79 4.98
CA ASP A 40 27.00 -15.48 4.69
C ASP A 40 26.50 -14.89 3.36
N ARG A 41 25.18 -14.87 3.15
CA ARG A 41 24.59 -14.27 1.95
C ARG A 41 24.61 -12.75 2.04
N GLN A 42 25.01 -12.10 0.96
CA GLN A 42 24.80 -10.66 0.74
C GLN A 42 23.39 -10.44 0.15
N TRP A 43 22.69 -9.42 0.62
CA TRP A 43 21.31 -9.17 0.28
C TRP A 43 21.10 -7.83 -0.40
N ILE A 44 20.22 -7.79 -1.39
CA ILE A 44 19.57 -6.58 -1.88
C ILE A 44 18.07 -6.69 -1.63
N ILE A 45 17.44 -5.57 -1.32
CA ILE A 45 15.99 -5.47 -1.11
C ILE A 45 15.41 -4.69 -2.29
N VAL A 46 14.46 -5.28 -3.00
CA VAL A 46 13.69 -4.62 -4.05
C VAL A 46 12.35 -4.21 -3.47
N ASP A 47 12.15 -2.91 -3.40
CA ASP A 47 11.02 -2.23 -2.79
C ASP A 47 10.92 -2.40 -1.26
N CYS A 48 10.20 -1.47 -0.62
CA CYS A 48 9.93 -1.49 0.81
C CYS A 48 8.63 -0.71 1.05
N GLY A 49 7.52 -1.37 0.80
CA GLY A 49 6.19 -0.78 0.69
C GLY A 49 5.29 -0.99 1.89
N VAL A 50 4.12 -0.35 1.85
CA VAL A 50 3.09 -0.43 2.87
C VAL A 50 1.76 -0.95 2.32
N LEU A 51 0.90 -1.40 3.23
CA LEU A 51 -0.55 -1.38 3.10
C LEU A 51 -1.13 -0.33 4.04
N PHE A 52 -2.29 0.20 3.71
CA PHE A 52 -3.02 1.09 4.60
C PHE A 52 -3.91 0.30 5.55
N GLY A 53 -4.03 0.81 6.80
CA GLY A 53 -4.97 0.26 7.76
C GLY A 53 -6.42 0.40 7.27
N ARG A 54 -7.28 -0.54 7.69
CA ARG A 54 -8.71 -0.55 7.35
C ARG A 54 -9.53 -0.51 8.62
N GLU A 55 -10.43 0.48 8.76
CA GLU A 55 -11.21 0.69 9.98
C GLU A 55 -11.93 -0.58 10.47
N GLY A 56 -12.54 -1.34 9.59
CA GLY A 56 -13.24 -2.58 9.95
C GLY A 56 -12.35 -3.73 10.40
N HIS A 57 -11.07 -3.75 9.99
CA HIS A 57 -10.15 -4.86 10.24
C HIS A 57 -9.01 -4.47 11.20
N THR A 58 -8.46 -3.28 11.03
CA THR A 58 -7.33 -2.75 11.80
C THR A 58 -7.62 -1.34 12.29
N PRO A 59 -8.64 -1.13 13.17
CA PRO A 59 -9.07 0.19 13.59
C PRO A 59 -7.92 0.95 14.27
N GLY A 60 -7.70 2.20 13.82
CA GLY A 60 -6.67 3.09 14.34
C GLY A 60 -5.23 2.73 13.91
N VAL A 61 -5.02 1.75 13.04
CA VAL A 61 -3.71 1.47 12.43
C VAL A 61 -3.58 2.35 11.19
N ASP A 62 -2.50 3.12 11.12
CA ASP A 62 -2.24 4.01 9.98
C ASP A 62 -1.65 3.25 8.79
N LEU A 63 -0.57 2.50 9.02
CA LEU A 63 0.15 1.74 8.00
C LEU A 63 0.42 0.31 8.49
N ILE A 64 0.52 -0.60 7.53
CA ILE A 64 0.91 -2.00 7.74
C ILE A 64 2.16 -2.24 6.89
N MET A 65 3.19 -2.83 7.49
CA MET A 65 4.50 -3.06 6.89
C MET A 65 4.92 -4.51 7.07
N PRO A 66 5.85 -5.02 6.24
CA PRO A 66 6.39 -6.36 6.41
C PRO A 66 7.20 -6.49 7.71
N ASP A 67 7.17 -7.68 8.31
CA ASP A 67 8.09 -8.04 9.37
C ASP A 67 9.46 -8.36 8.76
N ILE A 68 10.42 -7.49 9.02
CA ILE A 68 11.77 -7.57 8.45
C ILE A 68 12.82 -8.13 9.40
N ARG A 69 12.42 -8.70 10.55
CA ARG A 69 13.35 -9.15 11.60
C ARG A 69 14.47 -10.02 11.06
N TYR A 70 14.16 -10.95 10.18
CA TYR A 70 15.15 -11.84 9.56
C TYR A 70 16.29 -11.08 8.87
N LEU A 71 16.00 -10.04 8.11
CA LEU A 71 17.04 -9.22 7.45
C LEU A 71 17.64 -8.18 8.40
N ALA A 72 16.87 -7.68 9.36
CA ALA A 72 17.38 -6.74 10.35
C ALA A 72 18.46 -7.37 11.25
N GLU A 73 18.35 -8.67 11.56
CA GLU A 73 19.37 -9.44 12.28
C GLU A 73 20.65 -9.63 11.46
N GLN A 74 20.56 -9.57 10.14
CA GLN A 74 21.67 -9.71 9.18
C GLN A 74 21.99 -8.39 8.46
N ARG A 75 21.62 -7.24 9.03
CA ARG A 75 21.69 -5.92 8.36
C ARG A 75 23.07 -5.56 7.80
N GLU A 76 24.15 -6.06 8.38
CA GLU A 76 25.51 -5.82 7.90
C GLU A 76 25.75 -6.43 6.51
N ASN A 77 24.96 -7.45 6.14
CA ASN A 77 24.98 -8.10 4.85
C ASN A 77 23.94 -7.52 3.87
N VAL A 78 23.10 -6.56 4.32
CA VAL A 78 22.14 -5.88 3.43
C VAL A 78 22.85 -4.73 2.72
N LEU A 79 23.09 -4.90 1.42
CA LEU A 79 23.84 -3.96 0.59
C LEU A 79 23.04 -2.70 0.26
N ALA A 80 21.75 -2.84 -0.02
CA ALA A 80 20.89 -1.71 -0.40
C ALA A 80 19.40 -2.06 -0.42
N ILE A 81 18.57 -1.00 -0.37
CA ILE A 81 17.20 -0.99 -0.87
C ILE A 81 17.24 -0.37 -2.28
N VAL A 82 16.59 -1.02 -3.25
CA VAL A 82 16.46 -0.55 -4.62
C VAL A 82 14.98 -0.42 -4.95
N ALA A 83 14.51 0.80 -5.20
CA ALA A 83 13.10 1.05 -5.49
C ALA A 83 12.83 0.98 -6.99
N THR A 84 11.79 0.22 -7.38
CA THR A 84 11.34 0.09 -8.77
C THR A 84 10.61 1.34 -9.25
N HIS A 85 9.78 1.93 -8.40
CA HIS A 85 9.00 3.14 -8.64
C HIS A 85 8.45 3.73 -7.32
N ALA A 86 7.73 4.85 -7.39
CA ALA A 86 7.41 5.69 -6.23
C ALA A 86 6.01 5.50 -5.64
N HIS A 87 5.28 4.41 -5.91
CA HIS A 87 4.03 4.14 -5.21
C HIS A 87 4.25 3.78 -3.74
N GLU A 88 3.26 4.08 -2.89
CA GLU A 88 3.34 3.88 -1.44
C GLU A 88 3.56 2.40 -1.06
N ASP A 89 2.96 1.50 -1.78
CA ASP A 89 3.11 0.07 -1.60
C ASP A 89 4.45 -0.50 -2.09
N HIS A 90 5.35 0.39 -2.57
CA HIS A 90 6.75 0.09 -2.94
C HIS A 90 7.78 0.90 -2.14
N ILE A 91 7.44 2.12 -1.68
CA ILE A 91 8.40 2.97 -0.96
C ILE A 91 7.91 3.43 0.43
N GLY A 92 6.64 3.19 0.77
CA GLY A 92 6.02 3.77 1.97
C GLY A 92 6.62 3.32 3.29
N ALA A 93 7.20 2.10 3.36
CA ALA A 93 7.83 1.57 4.56
C ALA A 93 9.33 1.91 4.67
N ILE A 94 9.93 2.58 3.68
CA ILE A 94 11.36 2.91 3.72
C ILE A 94 11.69 3.73 4.97
N ALA A 95 11.00 4.83 5.21
CA ALA A 95 11.31 5.70 6.34
C ALA A 95 11.13 5.02 7.71
N PRO A 96 10.01 4.32 8.02
CA PRO A 96 9.83 3.66 9.29
C PRO A 96 10.73 2.42 9.51
N LEU A 97 11.09 1.67 8.45
CA LEU A 97 11.90 0.45 8.58
C LEU A 97 13.41 0.66 8.40
N TRP A 98 13.82 1.75 7.75
CA TRP A 98 15.24 2.03 7.52
C TRP A 98 16.10 2.05 8.78
N PRO A 99 15.65 2.55 9.96
CA PRO A 99 16.46 2.51 11.18
C PRO A 99 16.93 1.10 11.59
N SER A 100 16.21 0.06 11.20
CA SER A 100 16.59 -1.34 11.43
C SER A 100 17.52 -1.90 10.36
N LEU A 101 17.45 -1.42 9.12
CA LEU A 101 18.25 -1.91 7.98
C LEU A 101 19.55 -1.12 7.79
N ARG A 102 19.50 0.21 7.89
CA ARG A 102 20.64 1.16 7.81
C ARG A 102 21.51 1.03 6.55
N CYS A 103 20.93 0.60 5.45
CA CYS A 103 21.62 0.45 4.18
C CYS A 103 21.38 1.65 3.24
N PRO A 104 22.17 1.82 2.18
CA PRO A 104 21.93 2.80 1.12
C PRO A 104 20.61 2.54 0.39
N ILE A 105 20.02 3.61 -0.18
CA ILE A 105 18.81 3.52 -0.99
C ILE A 105 19.14 3.99 -2.41
N TYR A 106 18.69 3.24 -3.42
CA TYR A 106 18.88 3.57 -4.83
C TYR A 106 17.53 3.63 -5.54
N ALA A 107 17.34 4.66 -6.36
CA ALA A 107 16.13 4.88 -7.13
C ALA A 107 16.39 5.79 -8.34
N THR A 108 15.47 5.81 -9.30
CA THR A 108 15.46 6.81 -10.38
C THR A 108 15.14 8.21 -9.83
N PRO A 109 15.45 9.31 -10.54
CA PRO A 109 15.36 10.67 -10.01
C PRO A 109 14.00 11.03 -9.41
N PHE A 110 12.90 10.73 -10.08
CA PHE A 110 11.56 11.02 -9.56
C PHE A 110 11.26 10.23 -8.27
N THR A 111 11.56 8.95 -8.27
CA THR A 111 11.38 8.07 -7.10
C THR A 111 12.29 8.52 -5.95
N ALA A 112 13.56 8.84 -6.22
CA ALA A 112 14.50 9.34 -5.24
C ALA A 112 14.02 10.66 -4.59
N ARG A 113 13.45 11.57 -5.40
CA ARG A 113 12.88 12.82 -4.90
C ARG A 113 11.74 12.60 -3.90
N LEU A 114 10.85 11.63 -4.20
CA LEU A 114 9.72 11.30 -3.30
C LEU A 114 10.19 10.59 -2.03
N ILE A 115 11.14 9.65 -2.13
CA ILE A 115 11.75 8.99 -0.97
C ILE A 115 12.43 10.03 -0.06
N THR A 116 13.21 10.96 -0.64
CA THR A 116 13.85 12.04 0.12
C THR A 116 12.83 12.87 0.90
N GLY A 117 11.71 13.23 0.28
CA GLY A 117 10.63 13.95 0.98
C GLY A 117 10.04 13.19 2.16
N LYS A 118 9.91 11.85 2.05
CA LYS A 118 9.44 11.00 3.16
C LYS A 118 10.47 10.91 4.29
N LEU A 119 11.75 10.84 3.95
CA LEU A 119 12.83 10.83 4.93
C LEU A 119 12.94 12.16 5.67
N ASP A 120 12.75 13.29 4.98
CA ASP A 120 12.69 14.62 5.58
C ASP A 120 11.54 14.71 6.59
N GLU A 121 10.34 14.26 6.22
CA GLU A 121 9.16 14.23 7.10
C GLU A 121 9.38 13.34 8.35
N ALA A 122 10.20 12.30 8.23
CA ALA A 122 10.57 11.40 9.32
C ALA A 122 11.79 11.89 10.13
N GLY A 123 12.44 13.01 9.75
CA GLY A 123 13.66 13.53 10.38
C GLY A 123 14.88 12.61 10.16
N LEU A 124 14.96 11.95 9.03
CA LEU A 124 16.03 11.01 8.66
C LEU A 124 16.95 11.53 7.54
N ASP A 125 16.66 12.68 6.95
CA ASP A 125 17.35 13.29 5.81
C ASP A 125 18.89 13.39 5.99
N SER A 126 19.31 13.77 7.18
CA SER A 126 20.76 13.88 7.51
C SER A 126 21.45 12.52 7.70
N LYS A 127 20.70 11.43 7.87
CA LYS A 127 21.21 10.09 8.17
C LYS A 127 21.22 9.17 6.96
N VAL A 128 20.31 9.38 6.01
CA VAL A 128 20.06 8.50 4.87
C VAL A 128 20.46 9.18 3.58
N LYS A 129 21.29 8.51 2.79
CA LYS A 129 21.58 8.98 1.43
C LYS A 129 20.77 8.17 0.42
N VAL A 130 19.86 8.86 -0.25
CA VAL A 130 19.24 8.34 -1.47
C VAL A 130 20.19 8.62 -2.63
N LYS A 131 20.54 7.60 -3.37
CA LYS A 131 21.43 7.68 -4.53
C LYS A 131 20.61 7.50 -5.81
N GLU A 132 20.72 8.47 -6.70
CA GLU A 132 20.02 8.43 -7.97
C GLU A 132 20.73 7.50 -8.95
N VAL A 133 19.92 6.71 -9.66
CA VAL A 133 20.32 5.92 -10.82
C VAL A 133 19.63 6.53 -12.03
N PRO A 134 20.34 6.89 -13.10
CA PRO A 134 19.68 7.40 -14.30
C PRO A 134 18.63 6.43 -14.83
N VAL A 135 17.56 6.94 -15.43
CA VAL A 135 16.59 6.11 -16.18
C VAL A 135 17.35 5.33 -17.27
N GLY A 136 17.12 4.02 -17.34
CA GLY A 136 17.89 3.13 -18.22
C GLY A 136 19.33 2.86 -17.76
N GLY A 137 19.71 3.29 -16.54
CA GLY A 137 21.05 3.13 -16.00
C GLY A 137 21.30 1.75 -15.40
N SER A 138 22.53 1.56 -14.90
CA SER A 138 22.99 0.33 -14.28
C SER A 138 23.70 0.63 -12.97
N LEU A 139 23.67 -0.35 -12.05
CA LEU A 139 24.21 -0.26 -10.69
C LEU A 139 24.85 -1.59 -10.31
N THR A 140 26.06 -1.56 -9.73
CA THR A 140 26.71 -2.77 -9.18
C THR A 140 26.78 -2.68 -7.65
N LEU A 141 26.31 -3.72 -6.98
CA LEU A 141 26.25 -3.86 -5.52
C LEU A 141 26.79 -5.25 -5.14
N GLY A 142 28.04 -5.33 -4.68
CA GLY A 142 28.66 -6.61 -4.39
C GLY A 142 28.55 -7.58 -5.58
N PRO A 143 27.95 -8.76 -5.42
CA PRO A 143 27.80 -9.75 -6.49
C PRO A 143 26.65 -9.43 -7.47
N PHE A 144 25.86 -8.38 -7.21
CA PHE A 144 24.70 -8.01 -8.03
C PHE A 144 25.04 -6.88 -8.99
N THR A 145 24.66 -7.02 -10.26
CA THR A 145 24.57 -5.92 -11.22
C THR A 145 23.10 -5.77 -11.63
N LEU A 146 22.55 -4.58 -11.43
CA LEU A 146 21.15 -4.28 -11.71
C LEU A 146 21.08 -3.31 -12.89
N ASP A 147 20.34 -3.68 -13.94
CA ASP A 147 19.99 -2.78 -15.02
C ASP A 147 18.54 -2.33 -14.85
N PHE A 148 18.32 -1.02 -14.91
CA PHE A 148 17.01 -0.39 -14.82
C PHE A 148 16.42 -0.30 -16.21
N ILE A 149 15.48 -1.16 -16.55
CA ILE A 149 14.84 -1.20 -17.87
C ILE A 149 13.51 -0.44 -17.78
N SER A 150 13.35 0.60 -18.60
CA SER A 150 12.11 1.39 -18.60
C SER A 150 10.92 0.54 -19.01
N ILE A 151 9.87 0.63 -18.24
CA ILE A 151 8.54 0.07 -18.49
C ILE A 151 7.49 1.16 -18.32
N THR A 152 6.23 0.90 -18.62
CA THR A 152 5.15 1.84 -18.36
C THR A 152 4.29 1.40 -17.17
N HIS A 153 3.78 2.37 -16.41
CA HIS A 153 2.85 2.19 -15.29
C HIS A 153 2.03 3.47 -15.09
N SER A 154 1.27 3.57 -14.00
CA SER A 154 0.48 4.77 -13.66
C SER A 154 1.25 5.81 -12.84
N ILE A 155 2.57 5.80 -12.91
CA ILE A 155 3.49 6.75 -12.25
C ILE A 155 4.69 7.00 -13.15
N LEU A 156 5.48 8.03 -12.88
CA LEU A 156 6.71 8.33 -13.63
C LEU A 156 7.85 7.38 -13.25
N GLU A 157 8.70 7.09 -14.24
CA GLU A 157 9.94 6.32 -14.10
C GLU A 157 9.80 4.92 -13.47
N PRO A 158 8.79 4.12 -13.82
CA PRO A 158 8.74 2.74 -13.38
C PRO A 158 9.78 1.90 -14.11
N ASN A 159 10.38 0.93 -13.39
CA ASN A 159 11.48 0.14 -13.94
C ASN A 159 11.29 -1.35 -13.64
N LEU A 160 11.56 -2.18 -14.67
CA LEU A 160 11.93 -3.57 -14.46
C LEU A 160 13.41 -3.62 -14.07
N LEU A 161 13.76 -4.41 -13.07
CA LEU A 161 15.15 -4.63 -12.68
C LEU A 161 15.65 -5.97 -13.24
N ALA A 162 16.67 -5.93 -14.11
CA ALA A 162 17.41 -7.11 -14.49
C ALA A 162 18.55 -7.31 -13.49
N ILE A 163 18.37 -8.27 -12.57
CA ILE A 163 19.29 -8.57 -11.48
C ILE A 163 20.24 -9.66 -11.92
N ARG A 164 21.48 -9.30 -12.23
CA ARG A 164 22.53 -10.21 -12.71
C ARG A 164 23.43 -10.63 -11.56
N THR A 165 23.74 -11.91 -11.52
CA THR A 165 24.69 -12.53 -10.60
C THR A 165 25.56 -13.53 -11.36
N PRO A 166 26.66 -14.04 -10.77
CA PRO A 166 27.44 -15.12 -11.37
C PRO A 166 26.65 -16.39 -11.67
N LEU A 167 25.51 -16.62 -10.99
CA LEU A 167 24.68 -17.81 -11.14
C LEU A 167 23.51 -17.65 -12.13
N GLY A 168 23.28 -16.43 -12.65
CA GLY A 168 22.23 -16.16 -13.61
C GLY A 168 21.53 -14.83 -13.40
N VAL A 169 20.49 -14.61 -14.22
CA VAL A 169 19.74 -13.35 -14.27
C VAL A 169 18.32 -13.56 -13.78
N VAL A 170 17.86 -12.68 -12.90
CA VAL A 170 16.45 -12.57 -12.49
C VAL A 170 15.87 -11.28 -13.04
N ALA A 171 14.70 -11.35 -13.65
CA ALA A 171 13.92 -10.18 -14.03
C ALA A 171 12.85 -9.94 -12.97
N HIS A 172 12.86 -8.75 -12.35
CA HIS A 172 11.85 -8.31 -11.38
C HIS A 172 11.09 -7.13 -11.97
N THR A 173 9.80 -7.31 -12.26
CA THR A 173 9.06 -6.31 -13.04
C THR A 173 8.74 -5.04 -12.26
N GLY A 174 8.61 -5.10 -10.93
CA GLY A 174 7.80 -4.11 -10.23
C GLY A 174 6.38 -4.12 -10.80
N ASP A 175 5.68 -3.00 -10.69
CA ASP A 175 4.36 -2.81 -11.29
C ASP A 175 4.48 -2.27 -12.71
N TRP A 176 3.65 -2.77 -13.61
CA TRP A 176 3.80 -2.43 -15.02
C TRP A 176 2.51 -2.61 -15.83
N LYS A 177 2.51 -2.05 -17.02
CA LYS A 177 1.55 -2.32 -18.09
C LYS A 177 2.26 -2.16 -19.44
N ILE A 178 1.56 -2.35 -20.55
CA ILE A 178 2.01 -1.93 -21.88
C ILE A 178 1.17 -0.73 -22.30
N ASP A 179 1.76 0.46 -22.29
CA ASP A 179 1.13 1.65 -22.85
C ASP A 179 1.86 2.04 -24.15
N PRO A 180 1.21 1.91 -25.32
CA PRO A 180 1.85 2.24 -26.59
C PRO A 180 2.02 3.74 -26.80
N ASP A 181 1.28 4.58 -26.06
CA ASP A 181 1.33 6.04 -26.14
C ASP A 181 1.23 6.65 -24.74
N PRO A 182 2.28 6.50 -23.90
CA PRO A 182 2.32 7.14 -22.60
C PRO A 182 2.41 8.67 -22.78
N ILE A 183 1.62 9.42 -22.01
CA ILE A 183 1.58 10.88 -22.10
C ILE A 183 2.89 11.50 -21.59
N LEU A 184 3.47 10.90 -20.57
CA LEU A 184 4.69 11.34 -19.88
C LEU A 184 5.60 10.14 -19.60
N GLY A 185 6.89 10.40 -19.61
CA GLY A 185 7.92 9.37 -19.37
C GLY A 185 8.28 8.59 -20.63
N GLU A 186 9.07 7.54 -20.41
CA GLU A 186 9.56 6.69 -21.49
C GLU A 186 8.54 5.58 -21.82
N GLN A 187 8.57 5.11 -23.06
CA GLN A 187 7.88 3.88 -23.45
C GLN A 187 8.59 2.66 -22.86
N THR A 188 7.89 1.53 -22.81
CA THR A 188 8.51 0.25 -22.48
C THR A 188 9.64 -0.07 -23.45
N ASP A 189 10.85 -0.27 -22.94
CA ASP A 189 12.02 -0.65 -23.74
C ASP A 189 11.94 -2.13 -24.13
N THR A 190 11.14 -2.41 -25.17
CA THR A 190 10.92 -3.77 -25.66
C THR A 190 12.20 -4.41 -26.19
N ALA A 191 13.11 -3.61 -26.76
CA ALA A 191 14.37 -4.11 -27.27
C ALA A 191 15.29 -4.61 -26.15
N ALA A 192 15.35 -3.88 -25.03
CA ALA A 192 16.08 -4.33 -23.84
C ALA A 192 15.46 -5.59 -23.23
N LEU A 193 14.11 -5.70 -23.18
CA LEU A 193 13.42 -6.89 -22.70
C LEU A 193 13.68 -8.12 -23.56
N GLU A 194 13.60 -8.00 -24.89
CA GLU A 194 13.90 -9.08 -25.83
C GLU A 194 15.36 -9.52 -25.73
N LYS A 195 16.29 -8.56 -25.67
CA LYS A 195 17.71 -8.83 -25.44
C LYS A 195 17.95 -9.58 -24.14
N LEU A 196 17.29 -9.16 -23.05
CA LEU A 196 17.37 -9.85 -21.76
C LEU A 196 16.90 -11.31 -21.87
N GLY A 197 15.81 -11.54 -22.59
CA GLY A 197 15.32 -12.89 -22.89
C GLY A 197 16.30 -13.72 -23.73
N ASP A 198 17.03 -13.12 -24.68
CA ASP A 198 18.05 -13.78 -25.50
C ASP A 198 19.29 -14.17 -24.67
N GLU A 199 19.65 -13.38 -23.66
CA GLU A 199 20.71 -13.69 -22.69
C GLU A 199 20.35 -14.91 -21.81
N GLY A 200 19.07 -15.18 -21.63
CA GLY A 200 18.55 -16.29 -20.83
C GLY A 200 18.25 -15.88 -19.39
N VAL A 201 16.97 -15.79 -19.05
CA VAL A 201 16.47 -15.42 -17.73
C VAL A 201 16.17 -16.66 -16.90
N LEU A 202 16.75 -16.72 -15.71
CA LEU A 202 16.54 -17.79 -14.74
C LEU A 202 15.13 -17.74 -14.16
N ALA A 203 14.73 -16.55 -13.67
CA ALA A 203 13.43 -16.36 -13.06
C ALA A 203 12.82 -15.00 -13.45
N LEU A 204 11.49 -14.96 -13.59
CA LEU A 204 10.69 -13.76 -13.73
C LEU A 204 9.81 -13.61 -12.47
N VAL A 205 10.08 -12.59 -11.67
CA VAL A 205 9.26 -12.15 -10.55
C VAL A 205 8.34 -11.04 -11.07
N CYS A 206 7.02 -11.27 -11.09
CA CYS A 206 6.11 -10.47 -11.91
C CYS A 206 4.79 -10.14 -11.21
N ASP A 207 4.33 -8.90 -11.40
CA ASP A 207 3.03 -8.38 -10.97
C ASP A 207 1.87 -9.27 -11.46
N SER A 208 0.94 -9.55 -10.55
CA SER A 208 -0.22 -10.43 -10.79
C SER A 208 -1.56 -9.73 -10.63
N THR A 209 -1.59 -8.44 -10.35
CA THR A 209 -2.79 -7.70 -9.94
C THR A 209 -4.00 -7.94 -10.87
N ASN A 210 -3.79 -7.91 -12.17
CA ASN A 210 -4.84 -8.15 -13.16
C ASN A 210 -4.75 -9.50 -13.90
N ALA A 211 -4.08 -10.49 -13.35
CA ALA A 211 -3.93 -11.82 -14.00
C ALA A 211 -5.27 -12.53 -14.32
N LEU A 212 -6.37 -12.11 -13.71
CA LEU A 212 -7.73 -12.61 -13.98
C LEU A 212 -8.44 -11.81 -15.08
N VAL A 213 -7.95 -10.63 -15.45
CA VAL A 213 -8.58 -9.72 -16.42
C VAL A 213 -8.10 -10.06 -17.82
N PRO A 214 -9.00 -10.40 -18.78
CA PRO A 214 -8.63 -10.64 -20.16
C PRO A 214 -8.27 -9.32 -20.88
N GLY A 215 -7.57 -9.43 -22.01
CA GLY A 215 -7.23 -8.28 -22.85
C GLY A 215 -6.04 -7.47 -22.32
N THR A 216 -6.06 -6.17 -22.58
CA THR A 216 -5.01 -5.20 -22.25
C THR A 216 -5.51 -4.10 -21.32
N SER A 217 -4.59 -3.42 -20.64
CA SER A 217 -4.89 -2.35 -19.67
C SER A 217 -5.35 -1.04 -20.31
N GLY A 218 -5.00 -0.81 -21.59
CA GLY A 218 -5.30 0.43 -22.33
C GLY A 218 -4.24 1.53 -22.16
N SER A 219 -4.44 2.66 -22.88
CA SER A 219 -3.51 3.78 -22.90
C SER A 219 -4.04 5.02 -22.19
N GLU A 220 -3.16 5.75 -21.48
CA GLU A 220 -3.46 7.07 -20.90
C GLU A 220 -3.85 8.10 -21.99
N ALA A 221 -3.33 7.97 -23.21
CA ALA A 221 -3.71 8.85 -24.32
C ALA A 221 -5.20 8.77 -24.65
N SER A 222 -5.79 7.57 -24.63
CA SER A 222 -7.23 7.41 -24.89
C SER A 222 -8.10 8.04 -23.80
N VAL A 223 -7.64 8.02 -22.56
CA VAL A 223 -8.30 8.71 -21.43
C VAL A 223 -8.18 10.22 -21.56
N ARG A 224 -7.02 10.71 -22.03
CA ARG A 224 -6.80 12.13 -22.28
C ARG A 224 -7.81 12.67 -23.29
N ASP A 225 -7.98 11.97 -24.40
CA ASP A 225 -8.87 12.42 -25.46
C ASP A 225 -10.33 12.47 -24.96
N THR A 226 -10.76 11.42 -24.23
CA THR A 226 -12.09 11.39 -23.60
C THR A 226 -12.29 12.50 -22.56
N LEU A 227 -11.31 12.75 -21.69
CA LEU A 227 -11.43 13.80 -20.68
C LEU A 227 -11.46 15.19 -21.28
N ILE A 228 -10.68 15.45 -22.35
CA ILE A 228 -10.73 16.73 -23.06
C ILE A 228 -12.12 16.95 -23.66
N GLU A 229 -12.67 15.96 -24.36
CA GLU A 229 -14.02 16.05 -24.94
C GLU A 229 -15.08 16.25 -23.86
N LEU A 230 -15.06 15.41 -22.82
CA LEU A 230 -16.05 15.42 -21.74
C LEU A 230 -16.09 16.77 -21.01
N VAL A 231 -14.93 17.32 -20.61
CA VAL A 231 -14.84 18.61 -19.91
C VAL A 231 -15.41 19.74 -20.76
N GLY A 232 -15.35 19.63 -22.10
CA GLY A 232 -15.93 20.60 -23.04
C GLY A 232 -17.45 20.64 -23.04
N THR A 233 -18.12 19.55 -22.68
CA THR A 233 -19.59 19.48 -22.63
C THR A 233 -20.18 20.03 -21.34
N LEU A 234 -19.40 20.09 -20.26
CA LEU A 234 -19.84 20.43 -18.91
C LEU A 234 -19.93 21.94 -18.71
N LYS A 235 -21.03 22.41 -18.10
CA LYS A 235 -21.34 23.83 -17.96
C LYS A 235 -21.01 24.41 -16.58
N GLY A 236 -21.14 23.62 -15.53
CA GLY A 236 -20.85 23.98 -14.14
C GLY A 236 -19.37 23.90 -13.78
N ARG A 237 -19.07 23.92 -12.48
CA ARG A 237 -17.77 23.54 -11.95
C ARG A 237 -17.51 22.08 -12.27
N VAL A 238 -16.26 21.76 -12.54
CA VAL A 238 -15.85 20.36 -12.75
C VAL A 238 -14.83 20.00 -11.69
N ALA A 239 -15.06 18.91 -10.97
CA ALA A 239 -14.07 18.30 -10.11
C ALA A 239 -13.70 16.93 -10.70
N VAL A 240 -12.40 16.68 -10.87
CA VAL A 240 -11.88 15.37 -11.27
C VAL A 240 -11.15 14.78 -10.08
N THR A 241 -11.50 13.54 -9.71
CA THR A 241 -10.78 12.82 -8.66
C THR A 241 -10.03 11.63 -9.23
N GLY A 242 -8.85 11.36 -8.71
CA GLY A 242 -7.98 10.25 -9.14
C GLY A 242 -6.79 10.09 -8.22
N PHE A 243 -5.93 9.11 -8.53
CA PHE A 243 -4.71 8.89 -7.77
C PHE A 243 -3.74 10.06 -7.96
N ALA A 244 -3.27 10.62 -6.84
CA ALA A 244 -2.33 11.73 -6.86
C ALA A 244 -1.00 11.38 -7.55
N SER A 245 -0.59 10.12 -7.50
CA SER A 245 0.62 9.59 -8.12
C SER A 245 0.57 9.53 -9.64
N ASN A 246 -0.63 9.51 -10.24
CA ASN A 246 -0.76 9.48 -11.70
C ASN A 246 -0.53 10.87 -12.32
N VAL A 247 0.74 11.23 -12.50
CA VAL A 247 1.17 12.53 -13.03
C VAL A 247 0.67 12.74 -14.47
N ALA A 248 0.58 11.69 -15.28
CA ALA A 248 0.02 11.75 -16.63
C ALA A 248 -1.46 12.17 -16.60
N ARG A 249 -2.24 11.66 -15.62
CA ARG A 249 -3.63 12.06 -15.43
C ARG A 249 -3.75 13.51 -14.94
N LEU A 250 -2.84 13.96 -14.06
CA LEU A 250 -2.78 15.37 -13.64
C LEU A 250 -2.53 16.29 -14.85
N ASP A 251 -1.57 15.94 -15.72
CA ASP A 251 -1.31 16.70 -16.96
C ASP A 251 -2.51 16.69 -17.90
N THR A 252 -3.15 15.55 -18.09
CA THR A 252 -4.37 15.39 -18.89
C THR A 252 -5.48 16.32 -18.41
N VAL A 253 -5.77 16.32 -17.11
CA VAL A 253 -6.85 17.16 -16.53
C VAL A 253 -6.52 18.64 -16.66
N ALA A 254 -5.25 19.02 -16.47
CA ALA A 254 -4.80 20.40 -16.63
C ALA A 254 -4.90 20.88 -18.10
N ARG A 255 -4.58 20.01 -19.07
CA ARG A 255 -4.75 20.29 -20.50
C ARG A 255 -6.23 20.37 -20.89
N ALA A 256 -7.08 19.49 -20.36
CA ALA A 256 -8.53 19.56 -20.57
C ALA A 256 -9.11 20.89 -20.06
N ALA A 257 -8.69 21.34 -18.88
CA ALA A 257 -9.06 22.67 -18.36
C ALA A 257 -8.63 23.79 -19.32
N LYS A 258 -7.36 23.79 -19.75
CA LYS A 258 -6.80 24.78 -20.66
C LYS A 258 -7.54 24.81 -22.00
N ALA A 259 -7.83 23.66 -22.59
CA ALA A 259 -8.52 23.54 -23.87
C ALA A 259 -9.90 24.21 -23.89
N HIS A 260 -10.58 24.20 -22.74
CA HIS A 260 -11.92 24.80 -22.58
C HIS A 260 -11.93 26.11 -21.80
N GLY A 261 -10.76 26.76 -21.68
CA GLY A 261 -10.64 28.06 -21.03
C GLY A 261 -11.00 28.05 -19.55
N ARG A 262 -10.88 26.90 -18.90
CA ARG A 262 -11.01 26.76 -17.44
C ARG A 262 -9.65 26.94 -16.76
N LYS A 263 -9.68 27.39 -15.52
CA LYS A 263 -8.50 27.44 -14.65
C LYS A 263 -8.52 26.21 -13.74
N ILE A 264 -7.34 25.66 -13.47
CA ILE A 264 -7.18 24.47 -12.62
C ILE A 264 -6.70 24.85 -11.23
N ALA A 265 -7.25 24.19 -10.21
CA ALA A 265 -6.71 24.14 -8.86
C ALA A 265 -6.49 22.68 -8.41
N LEU A 266 -5.39 22.44 -7.69
CA LEU A 266 -5.07 21.15 -7.11
C LEU A 266 -5.51 21.12 -5.65
N VAL A 267 -6.51 20.30 -5.33
CA VAL A 267 -7.13 20.22 -4.02
C VAL A 267 -6.65 18.95 -3.30
N GLY A 268 -5.68 19.13 -2.42
CA GLY A 268 -5.02 18.07 -1.68
C GLY A 268 -3.50 18.12 -1.77
N ARG A 269 -2.84 18.04 -0.61
CA ARG A 269 -1.38 18.20 -0.47
C ARG A 269 -0.56 17.18 -1.27
N SER A 270 -1.03 15.95 -1.37
CA SER A 270 -0.32 14.90 -2.12
C SER A 270 -0.23 15.22 -3.61
N MET A 271 -1.27 15.78 -4.23
CA MET A 271 -1.23 16.20 -5.64
C MET A 271 -0.24 17.35 -5.86
N GLN A 272 -0.21 18.31 -4.95
CA GLN A 272 0.75 19.43 -5.02
C GLN A 272 2.19 18.93 -4.91
N LYS A 273 2.47 17.99 -3.97
CA LYS A 273 3.78 17.35 -3.83
C LYS A 273 4.20 16.59 -5.09
N MET A 274 3.28 15.84 -5.70
CA MET A 274 3.55 15.11 -6.95
C MET A 274 3.88 16.02 -8.12
N VAL A 275 3.11 17.10 -8.32
CA VAL A 275 3.40 18.10 -9.36
C VAL A 275 4.73 18.79 -9.10
N GLN A 276 5.05 19.12 -7.84
CA GLN A 276 6.33 19.71 -7.49
C GLN A 276 7.49 18.76 -7.80
N ALA A 277 7.43 17.50 -7.34
CA ALA A 277 8.45 16.49 -7.60
C ALA A 277 8.65 16.27 -9.10
N ALA A 278 7.57 16.18 -9.88
CA ALA A 278 7.63 16.01 -11.32
C ALA A 278 8.30 17.21 -12.02
N ARG A 279 8.05 18.45 -11.57
CA ARG A 279 8.72 19.64 -12.10
C ARG A 279 10.20 19.67 -11.75
N GLU A 280 10.56 19.36 -10.52
CA GLU A 280 11.94 19.33 -10.03
C GLU A 280 12.79 18.28 -10.76
N THR A 281 12.17 17.19 -11.24
CA THR A 281 12.84 16.12 -11.99
C THR A 281 12.71 16.25 -13.52
N GLY A 282 12.26 17.43 -13.99
CA GLY A 282 12.28 17.77 -15.41
C GLY A 282 11.04 17.40 -16.20
N TYR A 283 10.00 16.87 -15.55
CA TYR A 283 8.69 16.64 -16.13
C TYR A 283 7.78 17.87 -15.99
N LEU A 284 6.60 17.84 -16.62
CA LEU A 284 5.58 18.91 -16.53
C LEU A 284 6.09 20.31 -16.88
N LYS A 285 7.03 20.44 -17.84
CA LYS A 285 7.61 21.73 -18.24
C LYS A 285 6.56 22.73 -18.74
N ASP A 286 5.55 22.24 -19.46
CA ASP A 286 4.46 23.04 -20.04
C ASP A 286 3.14 22.91 -19.25
N PHE A 287 3.21 22.47 -17.98
CA PHE A 287 2.02 22.33 -17.16
C PHE A 287 1.36 23.70 -16.92
N PRO A 288 0.04 23.83 -17.13
CA PRO A 288 -0.65 25.07 -16.95
C PRO A 288 -0.46 25.68 -15.55
N PRO A 289 -0.57 27.02 -15.40
CA PRO A 289 -0.59 27.63 -14.08
C PRO A 289 -1.73 27.08 -13.24
N VAL A 290 -1.42 26.75 -11.99
CA VAL A 290 -2.38 26.26 -10.98
C VAL A 290 -2.75 27.43 -10.10
N LEU A 291 -4.06 27.66 -9.89
CA LEU A 291 -4.57 28.63 -8.95
C LEU A 291 -4.57 28.07 -7.52
N ASP A 292 -4.55 28.96 -6.57
CA ASP A 292 -4.93 28.63 -5.19
C ASP A 292 -6.39 28.20 -5.12
N GLU A 293 -6.74 27.40 -4.12
CA GLU A 293 -8.11 26.88 -3.94
C GLU A 293 -9.14 28.00 -3.72
N ALA A 294 -8.78 29.07 -2.97
CA ALA A 294 -9.63 30.21 -2.72
C ALA A 294 -9.81 31.07 -3.98
N GLU A 295 -8.73 31.32 -4.72
CA GLU A 295 -8.81 32.03 -6.01
C GLU A 295 -9.71 31.29 -7.01
N ALA A 296 -9.63 29.97 -7.04
CA ALA A 296 -10.46 29.16 -7.93
C ALA A 296 -11.93 29.11 -7.50
N ALA A 297 -12.23 29.24 -6.21
CA ALA A 297 -13.59 29.30 -5.67
C ALA A 297 -14.34 30.55 -6.09
N ASP A 298 -13.63 31.67 -6.25
CA ASP A 298 -14.18 32.96 -6.67
C ASP A 298 -14.49 33.04 -8.18
N LEU A 299 -14.06 32.06 -8.96
CA LEU A 299 -14.32 32.04 -10.39
C LEU A 299 -15.80 31.71 -10.71
N PRO A 300 -16.32 32.21 -11.83
CA PRO A 300 -17.56 31.69 -12.39
C PRO A 300 -17.52 30.19 -12.56
N SER A 301 -18.60 29.46 -12.28
CA SER A 301 -18.65 28.00 -12.26
C SER A 301 -18.07 27.36 -13.51
N HIS A 302 -18.38 27.87 -14.70
CA HIS A 302 -17.89 27.35 -15.98
C HIS A 302 -16.39 27.65 -16.24
N LYS A 303 -15.70 28.35 -15.35
CA LYS A 303 -14.27 28.71 -15.45
C LYS A 303 -13.40 27.94 -14.46
N ALA A 304 -13.97 27.23 -13.48
CA ALA A 304 -13.24 26.49 -12.48
C ALA A 304 -13.18 24.99 -12.85
N LEU A 305 -12.00 24.38 -12.66
CA LEU A 305 -11.79 22.95 -12.63
C LEU A 305 -10.90 22.58 -11.45
N TYR A 306 -11.32 21.62 -10.67
CA TYR A 306 -10.59 21.11 -9.51
C TYR A 306 -10.06 19.72 -9.81
N MET A 307 -8.81 19.44 -9.47
CA MET A 307 -8.28 18.08 -9.37
C MET A 307 -8.14 17.72 -7.90
N CYS A 308 -8.91 16.72 -7.42
CA CYS A 308 -9.09 16.44 -6.01
C CYS A 308 -8.55 15.07 -5.61
N THR A 309 -7.93 14.98 -4.42
CA THR A 309 -7.68 13.69 -3.76
C THR A 309 -8.98 13.11 -3.22
N GLY A 310 -9.01 11.78 -2.96
CA GLY A 310 -10.16 11.13 -2.34
C GLY A 310 -10.93 10.19 -3.24
N SER A 311 -10.30 9.71 -4.31
CA SER A 311 -10.96 8.80 -5.27
C SER A 311 -11.33 7.43 -4.69
N GLN A 312 -10.76 7.06 -3.54
CA GLN A 312 -11.00 5.79 -2.87
C GLN A 312 -11.83 5.94 -1.59
N GLY A 313 -12.47 7.09 -1.38
CA GLY A 313 -13.32 7.32 -0.22
C GLY A 313 -12.55 7.61 1.08
N GLU A 314 -11.29 8.01 0.99
CA GLU A 314 -10.46 8.32 2.16
C GLU A 314 -11.09 9.47 2.97
N PRO A 315 -11.41 9.28 4.27
CA PRO A 315 -12.24 10.22 5.04
C PRO A 315 -11.65 11.62 5.20
N ARG A 316 -10.30 11.73 5.15
CA ARG A 316 -9.58 13.00 5.31
C ARG A 316 -9.20 13.65 3.99
N ALA A 317 -9.53 13.03 2.86
CA ALA A 317 -9.22 13.54 1.53
C ALA A 317 -10.11 14.74 1.14
N ALA A 318 -9.68 15.48 0.14
CA ALA A 318 -10.35 16.68 -0.31
C ALA A 318 -11.80 16.41 -0.76
N LEU A 319 -12.02 15.39 -1.59
CA LEU A 319 -13.35 15.09 -2.13
C LEU A 319 -14.34 14.64 -1.05
N ALA A 320 -13.90 13.87 -0.04
CA ALA A 320 -14.76 13.50 1.08
C ALA A 320 -15.28 14.75 1.83
N ARG A 321 -14.39 15.71 2.11
CA ARG A 321 -14.75 16.98 2.74
C ARG A 321 -15.65 17.84 1.86
N ILE A 322 -15.45 17.82 0.53
CA ILE A 322 -16.31 18.52 -0.43
C ILE A 322 -17.70 17.87 -0.44
N ALA A 323 -17.79 16.55 -0.45
CA ALA A 323 -19.05 15.80 -0.39
C ALA A 323 -19.83 16.09 0.91
N ASP A 324 -19.14 16.20 2.04
CA ASP A 324 -19.69 16.57 3.35
C ASP A 324 -20.00 18.08 3.47
N ASN A 325 -19.72 18.87 2.45
CA ASN A 325 -19.80 20.35 2.49
C ASN A 325 -18.98 20.99 3.63
N SER A 326 -17.88 20.36 4.00
CA SER A 326 -16.99 20.79 5.09
C SER A 326 -15.62 21.27 4.62
N HIS A 327 -15.38 21.28 3.29
CA HIS A 327 -14.14 21.83 2.74
C HIS A 327 -14.12 23.36 2.85
N PRO A 328 -13.01 23.97 3.35
CA PRO A 328 -13.01 25.41 3.65
C PRO A 328 -13.17 26.31 2.41
N ASN A 329 -12.64 25.88 1.26
CA ASN A 329 -12.56 26.74 0.07
C ASN A 329 -13.39 26.23 -1.11
N VAL A 330 -13.66 24.92 -1.20
CA VAL A 330 -14.32 24.32 -2.36
C VAL A 330 -15.67 23.76 -1.99
N SER A 331 -16.72 24.23 -2.70
CA SER A 331 -18.07 23.72 -2.60
C SER A 331 -18.62 23.42 -3.99
N LEU A 332 -19.34 22.31 -4.12
CA LEU A 332 -20.06 21.91 -5.31
C LEU A 332 -21.57 21.91 -5.04
N SER A 333 -22.36 22.20 -6.05
CA SER A 333 -23.80 22.34 -5.96
C SER A 333 -24.50 21.84 -7.24
N ASP A 334 -25.81 21.99 -7.31
CA ASP A 334 -26.60 21.65 -8.48
C ASP A 334 -26.03 22.26 -9.77
N GLY A 335 -25.91 21.40 -10.81
CA GLY A 335 -25.30 21.75 -12.09
C GLY A 335 -23.77 21.65 -12.16
N ASP A 336 -23.09 21.34 -11.04
CA ASP A 336 -21.66 21.00 -11.03
C ASP A 336 -21.47 19.48 -11.27
N THR A 337 -20.29 19.07 -11.72
CA THR A 337 -19.98 17.67 -12.06
C THR A 337 -18.72 17.18 -11.36
N VAL A 338 -18.75 15.94 -10.85
CA VAL A 338 -17.57 15.21 -10.35
C VAL A 338 -17.29 14.03 -11.26
N ILE A 339 -16.05 13.92 -11.76
CA ILE A 339 -15.56 12.80 -12.57
C ILE A 339 -14.65 11.93 -11.72
N PHE A 340 -15.03 10.67 -11.48
CA PHE A 340 -14.18 9.67 -10.84
C PHE A 340 -13.26 9.02 -11.87
N SER A 341 -12.08 9.59 -12.04
CA SER A 341 -11.04 9.15 -12.96
C SER A 341 -10.15 8.09 -12.33
N SER A 342 -10.76 7.11 -11.70
CA SER A 342 -10.12 5.98 -11.01
C SER A 342 -11.03 4.76 -11.01
N ARG A 343 -10.41 3.57 -10.88
CA ARG A 343 -11.15 2.34 -10.59
C ARG A 343 -11.37 2.24 -9.08
N VAL A 344 -12.48 1.66 -8.69
CA VAL A 344 -12.76 1.29 -7.30
C VAL A 344 -11.81 0.15 -6.89
N ILE A 345 -11.02 0.38 -5.85
CA ILE A 345 -10.21 -0.68 -5.24
C ILE A 345 -11.13 -1.56 -4.39
N PRO A 346 -11.04 -2.90 -4.49
CA PRO A 346 -11.82 -3.81 -3.66
C PRO A 346 -11.74 -3.45 -2.17
N SER A 347 -12.87 -3.47 -1.49
CA SER A 347 -13.11 -3.05 -0.09
C SER A 347 -13.30 -1.55 0.16
N ASN A 348 -13.17 -0.69 -0.84
CA ASN A 348 -13.45 0.75 -0.72
C ASN A 348 -14.84 1.13 -1.25
N GLU A 349 -15.59 0.16 -1.77
CA GLU A 349 -16.88 0.38 -2.47
C GLU A 349 -17.86 1.19 -1.62
N LEU A 350 -18.03 0.81 -0.35
CA LEU A 350 -19.00 1.45 0.54
C LEU A 350 -18.67 2.93 0.78
N ALA A 351 -17.40 3.24 1.04
CA ALA A 351 -16.95 4.61 1.29
C ALA A 351 -17.10 5.48 0.02
N ILE A 352 -16.79 4.92 -1.15
CA ILE A 352 -16.94 5.61 -2.42
C ILE A 352 -18.42 5.86 -2.72
N PHE A 353 -19.29 4.86 -2.58
CA PHE A 353 -20.73 5.01 -2.84
C PHE A 353 -21.40 5.97 -1.86
N GLU A 354 -20.98 5.98 -0.59
CA GLU A 354 -21.47 6.97 0.38
C GLU A 354 -21.11 8.40 -0.05
N MET A 355 -19.89 8.61 -0.49
CA MET A 355 -19.42 9.90 -0.98
C MET A 355 -20.17 10.32 -2.26
N GLN A 356 -20.36 9.40 -3.21
CA GLN A 356 -21.15 9.65 -4.42
C GLN A 356 -22.61 10.00 -4.10
N ASN A 357 -23.22 9.30 -3.16
CA ASN A 357 -24.59 9.58 -2.69
C ASN A 357 -24.71 10.99 -2.06
N LYS A 358 -23.72 11.41 -1.25
CA LYS A 358 -23.68 12.76 -0.67
C LYS A 358 -23.59 13.84 -1.75
N LEU A 359 -22.81 13.62 -2.80
CA LEU A 359 -22.70 14.53 -3.96
C LEU A 359 -24.00 14.58 -4.74
N ALA A 360 -24.57 13.44 -5.09
CA ALA A 360 -25.82 13.34 -5.83
C ALA A 360 -27.02 13.97 -5.08
N ALA A 361 -27.10 13.80 -3.76
CA ALA A 361 -28.12 14.44 -2.92
C ALA A 361 -28.07 15.97 -2.94
N ARG A 362 -26.96 16.55 -3.39
CA ARG A 362 -26.77 18.00 -3.57
C ARG A 362 -26.96 18.45 -5.02
N GLY A 363 -27.44 17.58 -5.92
CA GLY A 363 -27.62 17.87 -7.33
C GLY A 363 -26.34 17.86 -8.15
N VAL A 364 -25.23 17.39 -7.58
CA VAL A 364 -23.94 17.27 -8.30
C VAL A 364 -24.01 16.02 -9.17
N GLU A 365 -23.71 16.17 -10.45
CA GLU A 365 -23.59 15.05 -11.38
C GLU A 365 -22.32 14.24 -11.08
N VAL A 366 -22.46 12.91 -11.00
CA VAL A 366 -21.33 12.00 -10.72
C VAL A 366 -21.12 11.14 -11.97
N LEU A 367 -19.93 11.24 -12.56
CA LEU A 367 -19.51 10.46 -13.72
C LEU A 367 -18.35 9.52 -13.35
N THR A 368 -18.45 8.26 -13.82
CA THR A 368 -17.52 7.19 -13.47
C THR A 368 -16.98 6.49 -14.71
N VAL A 369 -16.18 5.44 -14.50
CA VAL A 369 -15.71 4.54 -15.57
C VAL A 369 -16.83 3.75 -16.25
N GLU A 370 -18.01 3.69 -15.64
CA GLU A 370 -19.19 3.03 -16.21
C GLU A 370 -19.89 3.94 -17.25
N ASP A 371 -19.74 5.26 -17.10
CA ASP A 371 -20.35 6.25 -17.98
C ASP A 371 -19.42 6.63 -19.14
N HIS A 372 -18.15 6.79 -18.87
CA HIS A 372 -17.13 7.26 -19.83
C HIS A 372 -15.79 6.57 -19.64
N HIS A 373 -14.99 6.52 -20.70
CA HIS A 373 -13.63 5.98 -20.65
C HIS A 373 -12.65 6.97 -19.97
N VAL A 374 -12.81 7.16 -18.67
CA VAL A 374 -12.06 8.13 -17.88
C VAL A 374 -10.91 7.53 -17.06
N HIS A 375 -10.67 6.22 -17.17
CA HIS A 375 -9.60 5.54 -16.45
C HIS A 375 -9.11 4.30 -17.21
N VAL A 376 -7.83 4.02 -17.10
CA VAL A 376 -7.18 2.76 -17.49
C VAL A 376 -6.33 2.23 -16.34
N SER A 377 -6.17 0.90 -16.27
CA SER A 377 -5.37 0.27 -15.22
C SER A 377 -3.88 0.59 -15.36
N GLY A 378 -3.18 0.63 -14.22
CA GLY A 378 -1.72 0.67 -14.17
C GLY A 378 -1.05 -0.69 -14.27
N HIS A 379 -1.82 -1.80 -14.14
CA HIS A 379 -1.29 -3.16 -14.04
C HIS A 379 -1.63 -4.00 -15.26
N PRO A 380 -0.78 -5.02 -15.62
CA PRO A 380 -0.91 -5.79 -16.83
C PRO A 380 -2.13 -6.73 -16.78
N CYS A 381 -2.93 -6.73 -17.82
CA CYS A 381 -3.93 -7.75 -18.07
C CYS A 381 -3.29 -9.01 -18.72
N ARG A 382 -4.10 -10.05 -18.95
CA ARG A 382 -3.58 -11.37 -19.38
C ARG A 382 -2.80 -11.35 -20.68
N ASP A 383 -3.19 -10.52 -21.65
CA ASP A 383 -2.50 -10.48 -22.95
C ASP A 383 -1.12 -9.79 -22.84
N GLU A 384 -1.04 -8.79 -21.95
CA GLU A 384 0.22 -8.13 -21.60
C GLU A 384 1.15 -9.06 -20.83
N LEU A 385 0.64 -9.82 -19.85
CA LEU A 385 1.40 -10.86 -19.17
C LEU A 385 1.95 -11.89 -20.17
N ALA A 386 1.11 -12.34 -21.12
CA ALA A 386 1.55 -13.25 -22.16
C ALA A 386 2.65 -12.65 -23.03
N GLN A 387 2.58 -11.34 -23.29
CA GLN A 387 3.61 -10.64 -24.06
C GLN A 387 4.93 -10.53 -23.30
N MET A 388 4.89 -10.26 -21.98
CA MET A 388 6.09 -10.24 -21.13
C MET A 388 6.77 -11.61 -21.14
N TYR A 389 6.02 -12.71 -21.02
CA TYR A 389 6.59 -14.05 -21.13
C TYR A 389 7.23 -14.34 -22.49
N ARG A 390 6.72 -13.78 -23.59
CA ARG A 390 7.33 -13.90 -24.93
C ARG A 390 8.64 -13.14 -25.04
N TRP A 391 8.73 -11.96 -24.41
CA TRP A 391 9.97 -11.17 -24.42
C TRP A 391 11.04 -11.84 -23.55
N ILE A 392 10.71 -12.18 -22.30
CA ILE A 392 11.66 -12.63 -21.26
C ILE A 392 12.00 -14.12 -21.36
N ARG A 393 11.07 -14.98 -21.73
CA ARG A 393 11.27 -16.45 -21.84
C ARG A 393 11.94 -17.08 -20.61
N PRO A 394 11.42 -16.86 -19.39
CA PRO A 394 12.09 -17.29 -18.17
C PRO A 394 12.02 -18.82 -18.00
N ARG A 395 12.95 -19.39 -17.23
CA ARG A 395 12.88 -20.79 -16.80
C ARG A 395 11.92 -21.03 -15.63
N LEU A 396 11.72 -20.00 -14.81
CA LEU A 396 10.85 -20.02 -13.65
C LEU A 396 9.98 -18.75 -13.65
N ALA A 397 8.68 -18.92 -13.38
CA ALA A 397 7.76 -17.82 -13.07
C ALA A 397 7.48 -17.77 -11.56
N LEU A 398 7.60 -16.59 -10.98
CA LEU A 398 7.27 -16.26 -9.59
C LEU A 398 6.27 -15.10 -9.57
N PRO A 399 4.96 -15.38 -9.67
CA PRO A 399 3.92 -14.38 -9.51
C PRO A 399 3.97 -13.74 -8.12
N VAL A 400 4.03 -12.42 -8.06
CA VAL A 400 3.96 -11.60 -6.83
C VAL A 400 2.94 -10.49 -7.01
N HIS A 401 2.81 -9.59 -6.06
CA HIS A 401 1.91 -8.42 -6.12
C HIS A 401 0.49 -8.80 -6.53
N GLY A 402 -0.14 -9.67 -5.74
CA GLY A 402 -1.47 -10.20 -6.00
C GLY A 402 -1.98 -11.06 -4.87
N GLU A 403 -3.29 -11.09 -4.68
CA GLU A 403 -3.91 -12.09 -3.82
C GLU A 403 -3.65 -13.51 -4.37
N ILE A 404 -3.75 -14.52 -3.54
CA ILE A 404 -3.50 -15.94 -3.93
C ILE A 404 -4.24 -16.33 -5.21
N ARG A 405 -5.50 -15.89 -5.39
CA ARG A 405 -6.28 -16.17 -6.61
C ARG A 405 -5.63 -15.60 -7.87
N HIS A 406 -5.03 -14.41 -7.79
CA HIS A 406 -4.33 -13.75 -8.89
C HIS A 406 -3.03 -14.48 -9.24
N GLN A 407 -2.22 -14.80 -8.23
CA GLN A 407 -0.97 -15.52 -8.38
C GLN A 407 -1.17 -16.93 -8.95
N VAL A 408 -2.20 -17.66 -8.47
CA VAL A 408 -2.55 -18.99 -9.00
C VAL A 408 -2.97 -18.91 -10.47
N ALA A 409 -3.76 -17.91 -10.85
CA ALA A 409 -4.16 -17.70 -12.24
C ALA A 409 -2.95 -17.33 -13.12
N HIS A 410 -2.06 -16.49 -12.62
CA HIS A 410 -0.83 -16.11 -13.30
C HIS A 410 0.11 -17.30 -13.49
N ALA A 411 0.33 -18.11 -12.45
CA ALA A 411 1.12 -19.34 -12.56
C ALA A 411 0.52 -20.35 -13.58
N LYS A 412 -0.82 -20.45 -13.66
CA LYS A 412 -1.50 -21.24 -14.69
C LYS A 412 -1.23 -20.70 -16.09
N LEU A 413 -1.28 -19.38 -16.27
CA LEU A 413 -0.98 -18.72 -17.54
C LEU A 413 0.49 -18.99 -17.95
N ALA A 414 1.44 -18.83 -17.01
CA ALA A 414 2.85 -19.11 -17.28
C ALA A 414 3.08 -20.54 -17.77
N ARG A 415 2.45 -21.54 -17.11
CA ARG A 415 2.52 -22.95 -17.54
C ARG A 415 1.88 -23.18 -18.92
N ALA A 416 0.75 -22.52 -19.21
CA ALA A 416 0.11 -22.59 -20.52
C ALA A 416 1.00 -21.99 -21.63
N LEU A 417 1.84 -21.01 -21.28
CA LEU A 417 2.85 -20.41 -22.15
C LEU A 417 4.18 -21.18 -22.17
N GLN A 418 4.19 -22.41 -21.62
CA GLN A 418 5.32 -23.33 -21.62
C GLN A 418 6.52 -22.87 -20.78
N VAL A 419 6.33 -22.02 -19.78
CA VAL A 419 7.37 -21.76 -18.78
C VAL A 419 7.65 -23.07 -18.02
N PRO A 420 8.92 -23.51 -17.95
CA PRO A 420 9.26 -24.84 -17.41
C PRO A 420 8.81 -25.06 -15.97
N GLN A 421 8.85 -24.01 -15.13
CA GLN A 421 8.43 -24.03 -13.74
C GLN A 421 7.65 -22.76 -13.39
N ALA A 422 6.66 -22.88 -12.50
CA ALA A 422 5.95 -21.74 -11.93
C ALA A 422 5.57 -22.08 -10.48
N PHE A 423 6.07 -21.31 -9.53
CA PHE A 423 5.70 -21.37 -8.13
C PHE A 423 4.80 -20.21 -7.77
N VAL A 424 3.96 -20.40 -6.76
CA VAL A 424 3.20 -19.33 -6.12
C VAL A 424 3.87 -19.11 -4.77
N PRO A 425 4.73 -18.07 -4.64
CA PRO A 425 5.45 -17.85 -3.39
C PRO A 425 4.52 -17.30 -2.31
N GLU A 426 4.83 -17.60 -1.05
CA GLU A 426 4.23 -17.00 0.13
C GLU A 426 5.29 -16.16 0.87
N ASN A 427 4.86 -15.11 1.57
CA ASN A 427 5.78 -14.30 2.36
C ASN A 427 6.50 -15.16 3.41
N GLY A 428 7.82 -15.04 3.48
CA GLY A 428 8.69 -15.84 4.36
C GLY A 428 9.26 -17.09 3.73
N GLN A 429 8.80 -17.51 2.56
CA GLN A 429 9.36 -18.66 1.86
C GLN A 429 10.67 -18.32 1.16
N LEU A 430 11.74 -19.02 1.50
CA LEU A 430 13.06 -18.84 0.91
C LEU A 430 13.27 -19.83 -0.24
N PHE A 431 13.30 -19.30 -1.46
CA PHE A 431 13.51 -20.10 -2.67
C PHE A 431 14.97 -20.03 -3.13
N ARG A 432 15.64 -21.15 -3.30
CA ARG A 432 16.87 -21.23 -4.07
C ARG A 432 16.53 -21.20 -5.55
N LEU A 433 17.06 -20.21 -6.27
CA LEU A 433 16.90 -20.06 -7.72
C LEU A 433 18.01 -20.76 -8.49
N ALA A 434 19.24 -20.75 -7.94
CA ALA A 434 20.43 -21.40 -8.46
C ALA A 434 21.44 -21.67 -7.32
N PRO A 435 22.37 -22.65 -7.48
CA PRO A 435 22.50 -23.59 -8.58
C PRO A 435 21.46 -24.70 -8.55
N GLY A 436 21.36 -25.44 -9.63
CA GLY A 436 20.46 -26.59 -9.74
C GLY A 436 19.02 -26.22 -10.14
N ARG A 437 18.07 -27.04 -9.72
CA ARG A 437 16.64 -26.76 -9.95
C ARG A 437 16.14 -25.80 -8.87
N PRO A 438 15.34 -24.79 -9.24
CA PRO A 438 14.69 -23.94 -8.26
C PRO A 438 13.82 -24.75 -7.30
N GLU A 439 13.94 -24.48 -6.00
CA GLU A 439 13.17 -25.15 -4.95
C GLU A 439 13.01 -24.27 -3.70
N LEU A 440 11.96 -24.54 -2.93
CA LEU A 440 11.81 -24.01 -1.57
C LEU A 440 12.83 -24.70 -0.66
N ILE A 441 13.70 -23.93 -0.01
CA ILE A 441 14.76 -24.47 0.85
C ILE A 441 14.55 -24.18 2.33
N ASP A 442 13.81 -23.13 2.67
CA ASP A 442 13.58 -22.75 4.07
C ASP A 442 12.33 -21.87 4.18
N GLU A 443 11.85 -21.65 5.40
CA GLU A 443 10.83 -20.69 5.77
C GLU A 443 11.36 -19.82 6.91
N VAL A 444 11.31 -18.49 6.74
CA VAL A 444 11.77 -17.53 7.74
C VAL A 444 10.57 -16.82 8.38
N PRO A 445 10.73 -16.26 9.60
CA PRO A 445 9.69 -15.45 10.20
C PRO A 445 9.26 -14.31 9.27
N ALA A 446 7.99 -14.29 8.95
CA ALA A 446 7.33 -13.26 8.17
C ALA A 446 6.01 -12.91 8.83
N GLY A 447 5.44 -11.76 8.48
CA GLY A 447 4.19 -11.28 9.05
C GLY A 447 4.05 -9.79 8.83
N ARG A 448 3.22 -9.16 9.65
CA ARG A 448 2.90 -7.75 9.53
C ARG A 448 3.24 -6.99 10.79
N VAL A 449 3.76 -5.79 10.60
CA VAL A 449 3.98 -4.80 11.66
C VAL A 449 3.04 -3.63 11.41
N HIS A 450 2.25 -3.29 12.40
CA HIS A 450 1.32 -2.17 12.37
C HIS A 450 2.01 -0.90 12.87
N MET A 451 1.85 0.20 12.14
CA MET A 451 2.19 1.52 12.64
C MET A 451 0.93 2.18 13.19
N ASP A 452 0.93 2.46 14.47
CA ASP A 452 -0.12 3.11 15.22
C ASP A 452 0.42 4.43 15.77
N GLY A 453 0.10 5.51 15.10
CA GLY A 453 0.74 6.79 15.35
C GLY A 453 2.25 6.73 15.09
N ARG A 454 3.05 6.61 16.16
CA ARG A 454 4.53 6.53 16.07
C ARG A 454 5.09 5.20 16.59
N VAL A 455 4.23 4.26 16.93
CA VAL A 455 4.63 2.99 17.55
C VAL A 455 4.47 1.86 16.55
N LEU A 456 5.50 1.03 16.45
CA LEU A 456 5.46 -0.21 15.67
C LEU A 456 5.02 -1.36 16.58
N VAL A 457 3.98 -2.06 16.18
CA VAL A 457 3.35 -3.15 16.95
C VAL A 457 3.23 -4.37 16.05
N ALA A 458 3.72 -5.52 16.48
CA ALA A 458 3.54 -6.75 15.72
C ALA A 458 2.03 -7.13 15.65
N GLU A 459 1.57 -7.64 14.52
CA GLU A 459 0.15 -8.00 14.30
C GLU A 459 -0.39 -8.94 15.39
N GLY A 460 0.45 -9.83 15.92
CA GLY A 460 0.10 -10.79 16.97
C GLY A 460 -0.10 -10.21 18.38
N GLU A 461 0.28 -8.95 18.64
CA GLU A 461 0.20 -8.32 19.98
C GLU A 461 -1.24 -7.90 20.40
N GLY A 462 -2.23 -8.18 19.58
CA GLY A 462 -3.63 -8.07 19.97
C GLY A 462 -4.28 -6.71 19.83
N LEU A 463 -3.53 -5.62 19.53
CA LEU A 463 -4.03 -4.25 19.50
C LEU A 463 -5.29 -4.08 18.62
N ALA A 464 -5.24 -4.51 17.37
CA ALA A 464 -6.38 -4.41 16.46
C ALA A 464 -7.57 -5.29 16.92
N LYS A 465 -7.28 -6.45 17.55
CA LYS A 465 -8.31 -7.34 18.12
C LYS A 465 -9.02 -6.66 19.29
N ASP A 466 -8.26 -6.05 20.19
CA ASP A 466 -8.83 -5.37 21.36
C ASP A 466 -9.65 -4.15 20.92
N ARG A 467 -9.20 -3.36 19.98
CA ARG A 467 -9.97 -2.23 19.43
C ARG A 467 -11.26 -2.66 18.76
N ARG A 468 -11.24 -3.76 17.96
CA ARG A 468 -12.48 -4.33 17.39
C ARG A 468 -13.44 -4.80 18.48
N ALA A 469 -12.92 -5.44 19.55
CA ALA A 469 -13.74 -5.89 20.66
C ALA A 469 -14.35 -4.70 21.42
N MET A 470 -13.60 -3.62 21.64
CA MET A 470 -14.11 -2.37 22.22
C MET A 470 -15.17 -1.72 21.32
N ALA A 471 -14.92 -1.64 20.01
CA ALA A 471 -15.90 -1.09 19.06
C ALA A 471 -17.21 -1.90 19.02
N PHE A 472 -17.14 -3.23 19.20
CA PHE A 472 -18.33 -4.10 19.20
C PHE A 472 -19.11 -4.08 20.52
N ALA A 473 -18.42 -4.10 21.66
CA ALA A 473 -19.05 -4.34 22.98
C ALA A 473 -18.65 -3.34 24.08
N GLY A 474 -17.89 -2.31 23.73
CA GLY A 474 -17.43 -1.31 24.70
C GLY A 474 -16.36 -1.81 25.66
N LEU A 475 -16.01 -0.92 26.58
CA LEU A 475 -15.07 -1.13 27.68
C LEU A 475 -15.80 -0.90 29.01
N LEU A 476 -15.60 -1.81 29.98
CA LEU A 476 -16.12 -1.74 31.32
C LEU A 476 -14.97 -1.71 32.32
N VAL A 477 -14.91 -0.70 33.14
CA VAL A 477 -13.93 -0.55 34.20
C VAL A 477 -14.64 -0.56 35.56
N VAL A 478 -14.19 -1.42 36.44
CA VAL A 478 -14.67 -1.47 37.84
C VAL A 478 -13.49 -1.11 38.73
N SER A 479 -13.68 -0.10 39.61
CA SER A 479 -12.68 0.31 40.58
C SER A 479 -13.13 -0.08 41.97
N LEU A 480 -12.27 -0.75 42.74
CA LEU A 480 -12.46 -1.19 44.11
C LEU A 480 -11.36 -0.60 44.97
N VAL A 481 -11.74 -0.22 46.20
CA VAL A 481 -10.79 0.23 47.23
C VAL A 481 -10.89 -0.73 48.41
N VAL A 482 -9.76 -1.33 48.78
CA VAL A 482 -9.66 -2.26 49.91
C VAL A 482 -8.73 -1.73 51.01
N ASP A 483 -8.94 -2.12 52.23
CA ASP A 483 -8.02 -1.88 53.35
C ASP A 483 -6.91 -2.95 53.37
N HIS A 484 -5.88 -2.75 54.18
CA HIS A 484 -4.74 -3.67 54.36
C HIS A 484 -5.14 -5.09 54.85
N LYS A 485 -6.43 -5.34 55.13
CA LYS A 485 -7.01 -6.65 55.48
C LYS A 485 -7.86 -7.22 54.34
N GLY A 486 -7.84 -6.61 53.18
CA GLY A 486 -8.61 -7.02 51.99
C GLY A 486 -10.13 -6.78 52.11
N ARG A 487 -10.57 -5.85 53.00
CA ARG A 487 -11.99 -5.49 53.14
C ARG A 487 -12.30 -4.25 52.33
N ILE A 488 -13.47 -4.19 51.71
CA ILE A 488 -13.94 -3.03 50.96
C ILE A 488 -13.96 -1.78 51.85
N ALA A 489 -13.23 -0.76 51.46
CA ALA A 489 -13.06 0.51 52.16
C ALA A 489 -13.90 1.66 51.58
N ALA A 490 -14.38 1.54 50.34
CA ALA A 490 -15.25 2.50 49.67
C ALA A 490 -16.22 1.79 48.72
N PRO A 491 -17.37 2.39 48.38
CA PRO A 491 -18.28 1.85 47.36
C PRO A 491 -17.56 1.60 46.02
N PRO A 492 -17.92 0.51 45.31
CA PRO A 492 -17.36 0.27 43.98
C PRO A 492 -17.78 1.36 43.00
N THR A 493 -16.90 1.66 42.05
CA THR A 493 -17.23 2.55 40.94
C THR A 493 -17.21 1.75 39.65
N VAL A 494 -18.25 1.90 38.82
CA VAL A 494 -18.36 1.29 37.49
C VAL A 494 -18.38 2.40 36.47
N LEU A 495 -17.56 2.25 35.43
CA LEU A 495 -17.50 3.13 34.26
C LEU A 495 -17.63 2.29 33.01
N GLY A 496 -18.62 2.59 32.18
CA GLY A 496 -18.85 1.94 30.89
C GLY A 496 -18.67 2.92 29.71
N GLU A 497 -17.80 2.57 28.78
CA GLU A 497 -17.61 3.34 27.55
C GLU A 497 -18.11 2.56 26.33
N GLY A 498 -18.92 3.20 25.50
CA GLY A 498 -19.48 2.58 24.29
C GLY A 498 -20.57 1.53 24.57
N MET A 499 -21.31 1.67 25.67
CA MET A 499 -22.43 0.81 26.03
C MET A 499 -23.66 1.62 26.50
N PRO A 500 -24.88 1.04 26.44
CA PRO A 500 -26.08 1.71 26.95
C PRO A 500 -26.04 1.89 28.50
N GLU A 501 -26.53 3.03 29.00
CA GLU A 501 -26.56 3.39 30.42
C GLU A 501 -27.18 2.31 31.35
N PRO A 502 -28.29 1.63 30.98
CA PRO A 502 -28.85 0.57 31.84
C PRO A 502 -27.93 -0.61 32.11
N VAL A 503 -26.88 -0.80 31.28
CA VAL A 503 -25.90 -1.88 31.44
C VAL A 503 -24.99 -1.58 32.62
N GLU A 504 -24.57 -0.32 32.79
CA GLU A 504 -23.74 0.10 33.93
C GLU A 504 -24.45 -0.10 35.24
N GLU A 505 -25.76 0.24 35.34
CA GLU A 505 -26.57 0.04 36.54
C GLU A 505 -26.69 -1.45 36.92
N ALA A 506 -26.93 -2.30 35.88
CA ALA A 506 -27.01 -3.75 36.12
C ALA A 506 -25.67 -4.34 36.58
N VAL A 507 -24.56 -3.82 36.03
CA VAL A 507 -23.21 -4.23 36.44
C VAL A 507 -22.90 -3.76 37.83
N LEU A 508 -23.18 -2.50 38.18
CA LEU A 508 -22.95 -1.97 39.54
C LEU A 508 -23.65 -2.83 40.58
N LYS A 509 -24.92 -3.13 40.36
CA LYS A 509 -25.71 -4.00 41.26
C LYS A 509 -25.07 -5.39 41.42
N ALA A 510 -24.65 -6.03 40.33
CA ALA A 510 -24.02 -7.36 40.40
C ALA A 510 -22.63 -7.33 41.06
N VAL A 511 -21.90 -6.24 40.94
CA VAL A 511 -20.63 -6.02 41.66
C VAL A 511 -20.89 -5.88 43.14
N GLU A 512 -21.85 -5.06 43.59
CA GLU A 512 -22.24 -4.90 44.98
C GLU A 512 -22.66 -6.23 45.60
N GLU A 513 -23.54 -7.00 44.93
CA GLU A 513 -23.96 -8.33 45.39
C GLU A 513 -22.76 -9.31 45.52
N THR A 514 -21.78 -9.22 44.64
CA THR A 514 -20.57 -10.05 44.69
C THR A 514 -19.69 -9.68 45.89
N LEU A 515 -19.58 -8.38 46.18
CA LEU A 515 -18.80 -7.87 47.32
C LEU A 515 -19.42 -8.21 48.67
N ASP A 516 -20.75 -8.15 48.80
CA ASP A 516 -21.47 -8.51 50.02
C ASP A 516 -21.28 -9.99 50.42
N GLY A 517 -21.11 -10.86 49.41
CA GLY A 517 -20.82 -12.29 49.61
C GLY A 517 -19.35 -12.61 49.97
N ASN A 518 -18.41 -11.68 49.72
CA ASN A 518 -16.97 -11.90 49.87
C ASN A 518 -16.35 -10.97 50.94
N LYS A 519 -16.44 -11.35 52.19
CA LYS A 519 -15.96 -10.52 53.33
C LYS A 519 -14.43 -10.49 53.51
N ARG A 520 -13.68 -11.38 52.91
CA ARG A 520 -12.19 -11.42 52.85
C ARG A 520 -11.74 -12.23 51.67
N SER A 521 -11.04 -11.64 50.72
CA SER A 521 -10.43 -12.33 49.59
C SER A 521 -9.07 -11.71 49.30
N ASP A 522 -8.18 -12.51 48.75
CA ASP A 522 -6.98 -12.00 48.09
C ASP A 522 -7.38 -10.97 47.00
N PRO A 523 -6.65 -9.86 46.85
CA PRO A 523 -6.99 -8.82 45.84
C PRO A 523 -7.14 -9.36 44.43
N ASP A 524 -6.32 -10.32 44.00
CA ASP A 524 -6.37 -10.91 42.66
C ASP A 524 -7.62 -11.81 42.50
N ASP A 525 -7.95 -12.61 43.51
CA ASP A 525 -9.17 -13.42 43.52
C ASP A 525 -10.43 -12.55 43.52
N LEU A 526 -10.41 -11.45 44.28
CA LEU A 526 -11.50 -10.49 44.33
C LEU A 526 -11.70 -9.83 42.96
N ALA A 527 -10.61 -9.37 42.32
CA ALA A 527 -10.66 -8.76 41.02
C ALA A 527 -11.25 -9.71 39.96
N GLU A 528 -10.83 -10.98 39.95
CA GLU A 528 -11.33 -11.98 39.00
C GLU A 528 -12.80 -12.33 39.25
N ASN A 529 -13.25 -12.46 40.52
CA ASN A 529 -14.63 -12.73 40.85
C ASN A 529 -15.54 -11.57 40.42
N VAL A 530 -15.14 -10.33 40.71
CA VAL A 530 -15.84 -9.12 40.26
C VAL A 530 -15.85 -9.00 38.75
N ARG A 531 -14.73 -9.27 38.09
CA ARG A 531 -14.63 -9.25 36.60
C ARG A 531 -15.63 -10.23 35.98
N ARG A 532 -15.76 -11.44 36.54
CA ARG A 532 -16.71 -12.45 36.03
C ARG A 532 -18.16 -12.03 36.27
N ALA A 533 -18.48 -11.50 37.46
CA ALA A 533 -19.81 -11.03 37.79
C ALA A 533 -20.23 -9.86 36.90
N ALA A 534 -19.38 -8.84 36.77
CA ALA A 534 -19.60 -7.69 35.93
C ALA A 534 -19.85 -8.07 34.47
N ARG A 535 -19.00 -8.97 33.92
CA ARG A 535 -19.12 -9.44 32.52
C ARG A 535 -20.39 -10.26 32.30
N ARG A 536 -20.82 -11.05 33.29
CA ARG A 536 -22.09 -11.80 33.23
C ARG A 536 -23.27 -10.86 33.24
N ALA A 537 -23.30 -9.90 34.19
CA ALA A 537 -24.36 -8.91 34.30
C ALA A 537 -24.52 -8.09 33.01
N ALA A 538 -23.40 -7.65 32.43
CA ALA A 538 -23.43 -6.96 31.13
C ALA A 538 -24.00 -7.86 30.01
N GLN A 539 -23.64 -9.15 29.98
CA GLN A 539 -24.18 -10.08 29.01
C GLN A 539 -25.68 -10.31 29.19
N ASP A 540 -26.13 -10.45 30.42
CA ASP A 540 -27.55 -10.71 30.73
C ASP A 540 -28.42 -9.48 30.43
N ALA A 541 -27.91 -8.27 30.69
CA ALA A 541 -28.61 -7.02 30.43
C ALA A 541 -28.59 -6.56 28.98
N TRP A 542 -27.52 -6.89 28.23
CA TRP A 542 -27.28 -6.34 26.88
C TRP A 542 -27.07 -7.39 25.77
N GLY A 543 -26.75 -8.63 26.14
CA GLY A 543 -26.41 -9.67 25.17
C GLY A 543 -24.96 -9.61 24.63
N LYS A 544 -24.14 -8.64 25.09
CA LYS A 544 -22.74 -8.49 24.67
C LYS A 544 -21.79 -8.65 25.86
N LYS A 545 -20.54 -9.01 25.57
CA LYS A 545 -19.48 -9.21 26.57
C LYS A 545 -18.40 -8.14 26.39
N PRO A 546 -18.47 -6.99 27.11
CA PRO A 546 -17.47 -5.94 27.02
C PRO A 546 -16.08 -6.42 27.48
N ILE A 547 -15.05 -5.72 27.02
CA ILE A 547 -13.72 -5.83 27.65
C ILE A 547 -13.87 -5.31 29.08
N THR A 548 -13.59 -6.15 30.06
CA THR A 548 -13.80 -5.81 31.48
C THR A 548 -12.47 -5.77 32.21
N ARG A 549 -12.19 -4.64 32.86
CA ARG A 549 -11.01 -4.42 33.71
C ARG A 549 -11.49 -4.13 35.13
N VAL A 550 -10.81 -4.73 36.11
CA VAL A 550 -11.05 -4.44 37.54
C VAL A 550 -9.76 -3.92 38.14
N LEU A 551 -9.84 -2.77 38.76
CA LEU A 551 -8.73 -2.12 39.42
C LEU A 551 -8.98 -2.26 40.92
N VAL A 552 -8.02 -2.81 41.66
CA VAL A 552 -8.08 -2.91 43.11
C VAL A 552 -6.96 -2.05 43.69
N SER A 553 -7.33 -1.06 44.51
CA SER A 553 -6.38 -0.17 45.18
C SER A 553 -6.46 -0.43 46.69
N GLU A 554 -5.28 -0.54 47.34
CA GLU A 554 -5.15 -0.70 48.78
C GLU A 554 -4.93 0.67 49.45
N LEU A 555 -5.64 0.92 50.58
CA LEU A 555 -5.50 2.14 51.41
C LEU A 555 -4.29 2.03 52.32
#